data_5f73e69e2d2e582cfa42c19c122dc446
#
_entry.id   5f73e69e2d2e582cfa42c19c122dc446
#
_cell.length_a   1.000
_cell.length_b   1.000
_cell.length_c   1.000
_cell.angle_alpha   90.00
_cell.angle_beta   90.00
_cell.angle_gamma   90.00
#
_symmetry.space_group_name_H-M   'P 1'
#
loop_
_entity.id
_entity.type
_entity.pdbx_description
1 polymer ?
#
loop_
_entity_poly.entity_id
_entity_poly.type
_entity_poly.pdbx_seq_one_letter_code
_entity_poly.pdbx_strand_id
1 'polypeptide(L)'
;MKTRPRPVRYRATNKRRKISVPGPTGVVLKPHQILLRPLVTEKGTFSSTRYNSYTFMVNILATKPEIKGAIEELFNVRVTAVNTMIRHGKKRRWKNKEGVTSDWKKAIVTLNEEDKIEFY
;
A
#
# COMPACT_ATOMS: atom_id res chain seq x y z
N MET A 1 -27.34 -9.61 -41.50
CA MET A 1 -27.56 -8.83 -40.28
C MET A 1 -26.23 -8.24 -39.84
N LYS A 2 -26.15 -6.94 -39.88
CA LYS A 2 -24.97 -6.26 -39.34
C LYS A 2 -25.05 -6.31 -37.83
N THR A 3 -24.21 -7.13 -37.23
CA THR A 3 -23.98 -7.09 -35.79
C THR A 3 -23.41 -5.71 -35.45
N ARG A 4 -24.15 -4.95 -34.64
CA ARG A 4 -23.61 -3.71 -34.10
C ARG A 4 -22.29 -4.04 -33.40
N PRO A 5 -21.18 -3.36 -33.72
CA PRO A 5 -19.98 -3.55 -32.95
C PRO A 5 -20.34 -3.30 -31.50
N ARG A 6 -20.04 -4.25 -30.63
CA ARG A 6 -20.18 -4.03 -29.18
C ARG A 6 -19.50 -2.69 -28.91
N PRO A 7 -20.19 -1.77 -28.21
CA PRO A 7 -19.51 -0.58 -27.78
C PRO A 7 -18.24 -1.09 -27.12
N VAL A 8 -17.13 -0.64 -27.67
CA VAL A 8 -15.84 -0.84 -27.01
C VAL A 8 -16.12 -0.43 -25.59
N ARG A 9 -16.34 -1.41 -24.71
CA ARG A 9 -16.36 -1.11 -23.30
C ARG A 9 -15.10 -0.30 -23.14
N TYR A 10 -15.25 0.96 -22.90
CA TYR A 10 -14.19 1.72 -22.37
C TYR A 10 -13.62 0.79 -21.30
N ARG A 11 -12.63 0.02 -21.67
CA ARG A 11 -11.64 -0.30 -20.69
C ARG A 11 -11.37 1.07 -20.19
N ALA A 12 -12.02 1.42 -19.09
CA ALA A 12 -11.56 2.55 -18.39
C ALA A 12 -10.07 2.35 -18.47
N THR A 13 -9.52 2.92 -19.54
CA THR A 13 -8.10 2.99 -19.59
C THR A 13 -7.90 3.70 -18.28
N ASN A 14 -7.78 2.88 -17.27
CA ASN A 14 -7.04 3.26 -16.16
C ASN A 14 -5.75 3.72 -16.83
N LYS A 15 -5.82 4.85 -17.42
CA LYS A 15 -4.68 5.72 -17.39
C LYS A 15 -4.48 5.85 -15.90
N ARG A 16 -3.99 4.75 -15.35
CA ARG A 16 -3.32 4.81 -14.09
C ARG A 16 -2.51 6.03 -14.28
N ARG A 17 -3.01 7.14 -13.75
CA ARG A 17 -2.16 8.29 -13.66
C ARG A 17 -0.90 7.63 -13.18
N LYS A 18 0.09 7.52 -14.06
CA LYS A 18 1.38 7.08 -13.61
C LYS A 18 1.67 8.11 -12.56
N ILE A 19 1.30 7.79 -11.33
CA ILE A 19 1.87 8.48 -10.23
C ILE A 19 3.32 8.14 -10.48
N SER A 20 3.99 9.04 -11.15
CA SER A 20 5.43 8.96 -11.24
C SER A 20 5.83 9.00 -9.78
N VAL A 21 5.92 7.82 -9.19
CA VAL A 21 6.62 7.68 -7.92
C VAL A 21 7.95 8.32 -8.26
N PRO A 22 8.21 9.52 -7.75
CA PRO A 22 9.48 10.13 -8.03
C PRO A 22 10.50 9.07 -7.68
N GLY A 23 11.32 8.72 -8.65
CA GLY A 23 12.42 7.81 -8.42
C GLY A 23 13.18 8.28 -7.19
N PRO A 24 14.18 7.57 -6.70
CA PRO A 24 14.85 7.88 -5.46
C PRO A 24 15.26 9.36 -5.48
N THR A 25 14.46 10.17 -4.84
CA THR A 25 14.59 11.65 -4.85
C THR A 25 15.72 12.14 -3.94
N GLY A 26 16.62 11.25 -3.52
CA GLY A 26 17.69 11.58 -2.59
C GLY A 26 17.18 11.96 -1.18
N VAL A 27 15.88 11.89 -0.95
CA VAL A 27 15.29 12.10 0.37
C VAL A 27 15.49 10.85 1.20
N VAL A 28 16.35 10.91 2.20
CA VAL A 28 16.55 9.82 3.16
C VAL A 28 15.42 9.90 4.20
N LEU A 29 14.49 8.96 4.13
CA LEU A 29 13.43 8.81 5.11
C LEU A 29 13.92 8.00 6.30
N LYS A 30 13.62 8.47 7.50
CA LYS A 30 13.86 7.69 8.72
C LYS A 30 12.82 6.58 8.86
N PRO A 31 13.12 5.48 9.56
CA PRO A 31 12.17 4.36 9.70
C PRO A 31 10.78 4.76 10.17
N HIS A 32 10.69 5.66 11.14
CA HIS A 32 9.40 6.15 11.64
C HIS A 32 8.64 7.06 10.66
N GLN A 33 9.32 7.61 9.66
CA GLN A 33 8.70 8.37 8.57
C GLN A 33 8.22 7.47 7.43
N ILE A 34 8.83 6.30 7.30
CA ILE A 34 8.45 5.29 6.31
C ILE A 34 7.20 4.56 6.75
N LEU A 35 7.16 4.04 7.97
CA LEU A 35 5.99 3.39 8.54
C LEU A 35 5.11 4.41 9.25
N LEU A 36 3.92 4.65 8.72
CA LEU A 36 2.97 5.59 9.30
C LEU A 36 2.12 4.95 10.39
N ARG A 37 1.54 3.80 10.10
CA ARG A 37 0.74 3.04 11.06
C ARG A 37 0.47 1.61 10.56
N PRO A 38 0.24 0.65 11.47
CA PRO A 38 -0.27 -0.65 11.07
C PRO A 38 -1.75 -0.57 10.70
N LEU A 39 -2.19 -1.41 9.78
CA LEU A 39 -3.59 -1.55 9.41
C LEU A 39 -4.15 -2.82 10.05
N VAL A 40 -4.93 -2.63 11.10
CA VAL A 40 -5.58 -3.73 11.81
C VAL A 40 -7.00 -3.90 11.29
N THR A 41 -7.19 -4.87 10.40
CA THR A 41 -8.48 -5.26 9.85
C THR A 41 -8.69 -6.75 10.07
N GLU A 42 -9.93 -7.23 9.91
CA GLU A 42 -10.20 -8.68 10.01
C GLU A 42 -9.38 -9.48 8.99
N LYS A 43 -9.28 -8.99 7.77
CA LYS A 43 -8.43 -9.60 6.73
C LYS A 43 -6.94 -9.55 7.11
N GLY A 44 -6.49 -8.45 7.67
CA GLY A 44 -5.12 -8.31 8.14
C GLY A 44 -4.80 -9.26 9.29
N THR A 45 -5.70 -9.40 10.25
CA THR A 45 -5.57 -10.36 11.35
C THR A 45 -5.53 -11.79 10.86
N PHE A 46 -6.40 -12.16 9.93
CA PHE A 46 -6.39 -13.47 9.30
C PHE A 46 -5.05 -13.75 8.57
N SER A 47 -4.56 -12.80 7.80
CA SER A 47 -3.29 -12.95 7.09
C SER A 47 -2.11 -13.05 8.04
N SER A 48 -2.12 -12.32 9.16
CA SER A 48 -1.05 -12.38 10.15
C SER A 48 -1.01 -13.74 10.86
N THR A 49 -2.17 -14.30 11.16
CA THR A 49 -2.27 -15.59 11.83
C THR A 49 -1.89 -16.75 10.92
N ARG A 50 -2.34 -16.73 9.67
CA ARG A 50 -2.19 -17.85 8.75
C ARG A 50 -0.93 -17.78 7.89
N TYR A 51 -0.58 -16.60 7.39
CA TYR A 51 0.52 -16.41 6.44
C TYR A 51 1.70 -15.64 7.02
N ASN A 52 1.62 -15.23 8.27
CA ASN A 52 2.60 -14.36 8.90
C ASN A 52 2.86 -13.06 8.10
N SER A 53 1.80 -12.55 7.49
CA SER A 53 1.83 -11.34 6.67
C SER A 53 1.12 -10.20 7.40
N TYR A 54 1.78 -9.06 7.46
CA TYR A 54 1.30 -7.87 8.15
C TYR A 54 1.10 -6.73 7.18
N THR A 55 0.08 -5.93 7.42
CA THR A 55 -0.26 -4.82 6.56
C THR A 55 0.01 -3.50 7.26
N PHE A 56 0.70 -2.61 6.56
CA PHE A 56 1.04 -1.29 7.07
C PHE A 56 0.64 -0.20 6.09
N MET A 57 0.28 0.95 6.62
CA MET A 57 0.22 2.18 5.86
C MET A 57 1.61 2.81 5.88
N VAL A 58 2.16 3.04 4.69
CA VAL A 58 3.53 3.55 4.54
C VAL A 58 3.55 4.86 3.78
N ASN A 59 4.68 5.56 3.85
CA ASN A 59 4.87 6.78 3.07
C ASN A 59 4.83 6.47 1.57
N ILE A 60 4.11 7.26 0.81
CA ILE A 60 3.95 7.08 -0.63
C ILE A 60 5.28 7.13 -1.40
N LEU A 61 6.26 7.82 -0.86
CA LEU A 61 7.59 7.95 -1.46
C LEU A 61 8.53 6.78 -1.11
N ALA A 62 8.14 5.94 -0.15
CA ALA A 62 8.99 4.83 0.29
C ALA A 62 9.04 3.71 -0.75
N THR A 63 10.25 3.20 -0.99
CA THR A 63 10.48 2.04 -1.85
C THR A 63 10.40 0.74 -1.06
N LYS A 64 10.26 -0.39 -1.74
CA LYS A 64 10.22 -1.70 -1.09
C LYS A 64 11.45 -2.00 -0.21
N PRO A 65 12.69 -1.76 -0.67
CA PRO A 65 13.87 -1.94 0.17
C PRO A 65 13.89 -1.05 1.41
N GLU A 66 13.43 0.18 1.30
CA GLU A 66 13.32 1.11 2.43
C GLU A 66 12.29 0.62 3.46
N ILE A 67 11.14 0.14 2.99
CA ILE A 67 10.11 -0.43 3.85
C ILE A 67 10.62 -1.66 4.58
N LYS A 68 11.31 -2.54 3.88
CA LYS A 68 11.94 -3.73 4.47
C LYS A 68 12.93 -3.35 5.57
N GLY A 69 13.84 -2.47 5.29
CA GLY A 69 14.83 -1.99 6.25
C GLY A 69 14.21 -1.32 7.48
N ALA A 70 13.16 -0.52 7.26
CA ALA A 70 12.44 0.16 8.35
C ALA A 70 11.76 -0.85 9.30
N ILE A 71 11.12 -1.85 8.75
CA ILE A 71 10.44 -2.88 9.55
C ILE A 71 11.42 -3.74 10.32
N GLU A 72 12.49 -4.14 9.69
CA GLU A 72 13.56 -4.91 10.33
C GLU A 72 14.20 -4.14 11.48
N GLU A 73 14.40 -2.85 11.32
CA GLU A 73 14.98 -1.97 12.35
C GLU A 73 14.00 -1.71 13.50
N LEU A 74 12.74 -1.38 13.20
CA LEU A 74 11.75 -1.00 14.22
C LEU A 74 11.25 -2.19 15.05
N PHE A 75 11.09 -3.35 14.45
CA PHE A 75 10.50 -4.52 15.08
C PHE A 75 11.48 -5.66 15.36
N ASN A 76 12.73 -5.51 14.95
CA ASN A 76 13.74 -6.56 15.10
C ASN A 76 13.33 -7.91 14.49
N VAL A 77 12.76 -7.89 13.31
CA VAL A 77 12.25 -9.07 12.61
C VAL A 77 12.93 -9.23 11.24
N ARG A 78 12.87 -10.43 10.69
CA ARG A 78 13.38 -10.71 9.35
C ARG A 78 12.24 -10.72 8.35
N VAL A 79 12.34 -9.90 7.33
CA VAL A 79 11.32 -9.76 6.27
C VAL A 79 11.71 -10.63 5.08
N THR A 80 10.81 -11.51 4.66
CA THR A 80 11.01 -12.36 3.47
C THR A 80 10.52 -11.72 2.20
N ALA A 81 9.40 -11.00 2.25
CA ALA A 81 8.82 -10.36 1.08
C ALA A 81 8.08 -9.07 1.45
N VAL A 82 8.10 -8.10 0.55
CA VAL A 82 7.37 -6.85 0.66
C VAL A 82 6.59 -6.62 -0.62
N ASN A 83 5.27 -6.52 -0.52
CA ASN A 83 4.39 -6.15 -1.60
C ASN A 83 3.77 -4.80 -1.30
N THR A 84 3.74 -3.92 -2.27
CA THR A 84 3.18 -2.58 -2.12
C THR A 84 2.07 -2.35 -3.11
N MET A 85 1.09 -1.57 -2.71
CA MET A 85 0.03 -1.08 -3.59
C MET A 85 -0.34 0.35 -3.23
N ILE A 86 -0.72 1.11 -4.24
CA ILE A 86 -1.22 2.46 -4.03
C ILE A 86 -2.74 2.40 -4.02
N ARG A 87 -3.33 2.91 -2.95
CA ARG A 87 -4.77 3.09 -2.82
C ARG A 87 -5.12 4.51 -3.20
N HIS A 88 -5.90 4.64 -4.26
CA HIS A 88 -6.40 5.94 -4.69
C HIS A 88 -7.45 6.48 -3.75
N GLY A 89 -7.45 7.79 -3.55
CA GLY A 89 -8.43 8.46 -2.76
C GLY A 89 -9.83 8.30 -3.34
N LYS A 90 -10.82 8.27 -2.46
CA LYS A 90 -12.24 8.17 -2.85
C LYS A 90 -12.80 9.56 -3.11
N LYS A 91 -13.67 9.66 -4.11
CA LYS A 91 -14.48 10.85 -4.28
C LYS A 91 -15.49 10.97 -3.14
N ARG A 92 -15.45 12.10 -2.45
CA ARG A 92 -16.39 12.42 -1.37
C ARG A 92 -17.10 13.73 -1.69
N ARG A 93 -18.38 13.78 -1.41
CA ARG A 93 -19.18 14.98 -1.56
C ARG A 93 -19.52 15.53 -0.18
N TRP A 94 -19.16 16.78 0.02
CA TRP A 94 -19.49 17.50 1.25
C TRP A 94 -20.20 18.82 0.90
N LYS A 95 -21.44 18.98 1.37
CA LYS A 95 -22.23 20.21 1.15
C LYS A 95 -22.15 20.75 -0.30
N ASN A 96 -22.47 19.93 -1.29
CA ASN A 96 -22.40 20.27 -2.73
C ASN A 96 -20.99 20.54 -3.30
N LYS A 97 -19.95 20.32 -2.53
CA LYS A 97 -18.56 20.35 -3.02
C LYS A 97 -18.04 18.94 -3.21
N GLU A 98 -17.54 18.66 -4.40
CA GLU A 98 -16.85 17.40 -4.67
C GLU A 98 -15.40 17.53 -4.26
N GLY A 99 -14.93 16.55 -3.50
CA GLY A 99 -13.54 16.43 -3.10
C GLY A 99 -13.04 15.00 -3.27
N VAL A 100 -11.75 14.84 -3.36
CA VAL A 100 -11.09 13.54 -3.42
C VAL A 100 -10.18 13.41 -2.20
N THR A 101 -10.31 12.29 -1.48
CA THR A 101 -9.39 11.99 -0.39
C THR A 101 -7.99 11.73 -0.94
N SER A 102 -6.96 11.96 -0.13
CA SER A 102 -5.58 11.73 -0.55
C SER A 102 -5.31 10.26 -0.84
N ASP A 103 -4.44 10.02 -1.82
CA ASP A 103 -3.92 8.70 -2.09
C ASP A 103 -2.98 8.26 -0.97
N TRP A 104 -2.90 6.96 -0.74
CA TRP A 104 -2.01 6.41 0.26
C TRP A 104 -1.41 5.09 -0.21
N LYS A 105 -0.31 4.71 0.38
CA LYS A 105 0.40 3.48 0.03
C LYS A 105 0.24 2.44 1.12
N LYS A 106 -0.12 1.24 0.70
CA LYS A 106 -0.28 0.06 1.55
C LYS A 106 0.87 -0.89 1.27
N ALA A 107 1.51 -1.37 2.31
CA ALA A 107 2.53 -2.40 2.21
C ALA A 107 2.07 -3.66 2.94
N ILE A 108 2.22 -4.78 2.28
CA ILE A 108 2.00 -6.10 2.85
C ILE A 108 3.37 -6.75 3.02
N VAL A 109 3.73 -7.02 4.25
CA VAL A 109 5.04 -7.53 4.61
C VAL A 109 4.90 -8.95 5.13
N THR A 110 5.60 -9.88 4.52
CA THR A 110 5.69 -11.27 4.97
C THR A 110 6.98 -11.47 5.76
N LEU A 111 6.84 -11.95 6.97
CA LEU A 111 7.96 -12.21 7.86
C LEU A 111 8.42 -13.66 7.78
N ASN A 112 9.60 -13.92 8.36
CA ASN A 112 10.06 -15.28 8.58
C ASN A 112 9.12 -16.00 9.56
N GLU A 113 8.99 -17.30 9.43
CA GLU A 113 8.09 -18.13 10.26
C GLU A 113 8.36 -18.02 11.77
N GLU A 114 9.59 -17.72 12.15
CA GLU A 114 10.01 -17.57 13.54
C GLU A 114 9.67 -16.19 14.13
N ASP A 115 9.44 -15.20 13.30
CA ASP A 115 9.25 -13.83 13.72
C ASP A 115 7.77 -13.43 13.69
N LYS A 116 7.33 -12.71 14.69
CA LYS A 116 5.95 -12.17 14.78
C LYS A 116 5.99 -10.73 15.24
N ILE A 117 5.04 -9.95 14.75
CA ILE A 117 4.82 -8.57 15.20
C ILE A 117 3.52 -8.52 15.99
N GLU A 118 3.60 -8.00 17.21
CA GLU A 118 2.44 -7.77 18.06
C GLU A 118 2.12 -6.27 18.08
N PHE A 119 0.86 -5.93 17.84
CA PHE A 119 0.39 -4.54 17.79
C PHE A 119 -0.40 -4.14 19.06
N TYR A 120 -0.32 -4.91 20.07
CA TYR A 120 -1.08 -4.68 21.31
C TYR A 120 -0.20 -4.08 22.40
#